data_5ebfdfd3e518815140a45dc9546faf9d
#
_entry.id   5ebfdfd3e518815140a45dc9546faf9d
#
_cell.length_a   1.000
_cell.length_b   1.000
_cell.length_c   1.000
_cell.angle_alpha   90.00
_cell.angle_beta   90.00
_cell.angle_gamma   90.00
#
_symmetry.space_group_name_H-M   'P 1'
#
loop_
_entity.id
_entity.type
_entity.pdbx_description
1 polymer ?
#
loop_
_entity_poly.entity_id
_entity_poly.type
_entity_poly.pdbx_seq_one_letter_code
_entity_poly.pdbx_strand_id
1 'polypeptide(L)'
;DAGIISGVMSFAGPEFNLNDAQTGWVVSSPSFAAMIAMLVSGKLSDRIGRKKILIVVAFLYAFSALASAYSYSYETLYIARMIGGLAFGAALILAPTYIAEISNSQNRGTLVSIQQLNIVLGFFAAFLSNYYFNNLNSTSQIFSDEIVWRWMLGVEFIPAIIYFILMFF
;
A
#
# COMPACT_ATOMS: atom_id res chain seq x y z
N ASP A 1 -3.89 -0.22 -0.64
CA ASP A 1 -3.13 -0.08 -1.88
C ASP A 1 -3.73 -0.94 -3.02
N ALA A 2 -3.78 -2.26 -2.89
CA ALA A 2 -4.34 -3.12 -3.94
C ALA A 2 -5.85 -2.86 -4.22
N GLY A 3 -6.62 -2.41 -3.24
CA GLY A 3 -8.03 -2.05 -3.41
C GLY A 3 -8.24 -0.69 -4.09
N ILE A 4 -7.32 0.25 -3.93
CA ILE A 4 -7.44 1.60 -4.49
C ILE A 4 -7.11 1.62 -5.98
N ILE A 5 -6.14 0.83 -6.42
CA ILE A 5 -5.62 0.90 -7.79
C ILE A 5 -6.69 0.68 -8.87
N SER A 6 -7.69 -0.16 -8.61
CA SER A 6 -8.77 -0.41 -9.57
C SER A 6 -9.59 0.87 -9.86
N GLY A 7 -9.85 1.69 -8.85
CA GLY A 7 -10.50 2.98 -9.01
C GLY A 7 -9.59 4.01 -9.67
N VAL A 8 -8.33 4.05 -9.28
CA VAL A 8 -7.31 4.97 -9.84
C VAL A 8 -7.12 4.77 -11.33
N MET A 9 -7.07 3.53 -11.82
CA MET A 9 -6.82 3.24 -13.24
C MET A 9 -7.94 3.71 -14.16
N SER A 10 -9.15 3.89 -13.65
CA SER A 10 -10.24 4.48 -14.43
C SER A 10 -9.99 5.94 -14.83
N PHE A 11 -9.17 6.66 -14.07
CA PHE A 11 -8.82 8.06 -14.31
C PHE A 11 -7.38 8.21 -14.85
N ALA A 12 -6.42 7.56 -14.21
CA ALA A 12 -5.00 7.64 -14.60
C ALA A 12 -4.71 6.96 -15.96
N GLY A 13 -5.44 5.92 -16.32
CA GLY A 13 -5.26 5.23 -17.59
C GLY A 13 -5.47 6.16 -18.81
N PRO A 14 -6.60 6.86 -18.90
CA PRO A 14 -6.83 7.86 -19.95
C PRO A 14 -5.86 9.05 -19.90
N GLU A 15 -5.51 9.56 -18.70
CA GLU A 15 -4.59 10.70 -18.54
C GLU A 15 -3.22 10.42 -19.13
N PHE A 16 -2.66 9.23 -18.88
CA PHE A 16 -1.36 8.82 -19.42
C PHE A 16 -1.43 8.10 -20.77
N ASN A 17 -2.62 7.99 -21.39
CA ASN A 17 -2.85 7.25 -22.64
C ASN A 17 -2.29 5.83 -22.60
N LEU A 18 -2.51 5.11 -21.50
CA LEU A 18 -1.97 3.78 -21.29
C LEU A 18 -2.68 2.75 -22.16
N ASN A 19 -1.91 1.87 -22.75
CA ASN A 19 -2.47 0.66 -23.39
C ASN A 19 -2.82 -0.40 -22.32
N ASP A 20 -3.57 -1.44 -22.73
CA ASP A 20 -4.02 -2.50 -21.82
C ASP A 20 -2.86 -3.22 -21.12
N ALA A 21 -1.74 -3.41 -21.79
CA ALA A 21 -0.55 -4.04 -21.22
C ALA A 21 0.11 -3.14 -20.16
N GLN A 22 0.20 -1.85 -20.39
CA GLN A 22 0.74 -0.88 -19.43
C GLN A 22 -0.15 -0.75 -18.21
N THR A 23 -1.46 -0.67 -18.42
CA THR A 23 -2.46 -0.68 -17.33
C THR A 23 -2.34 -1.96 -16.49
N GLY A 24 -2.25 -3.11 -17.13
CA GLY A 24 -2.02 -4.39 -16.47
C GLY A 24 -0.73 -4.41 -15.66
N TRP A 25 0.35 -3.81 -16.17
CA TRP A 25 1.62 -3.71 -15.46
C TRP A 25 1.54 -2.80 -14.23
N VAL A 26 0.93 -1.62 -14.29
CA VAL A 26 0.76 -0.73 -13.12
C VAL A 26 -0.01 -1.45 -12.00
N VAL A 27 -1.04 -2.22 -12.36
CA VAL A 27 -1.85 -2.97 -11.39
C VAL A 27 -1.10 -4.16 -10.80
N SER A 28 -0.34 -4.91 -11.62
CA SER A 28 0.30 -6.17 -11.20
C SER A 28 1.71 -6.00 -10.62
N SER A 29 2.41 -4.91 -10.98
CA SER A 29 3.80 -4.68 -10.55
C SER A 29 4.00 -4.65 -9.03
N PRO A 30 3.10 -4.10 -8.19
CA PRO A 30 3.24 -4.20 -6.75
C PRO A 30 3.21 -5.63 -6.23
N SER A 31 2.37 -6.48 -6.83
CA SER A 31 2.28 -7.90 -6.45
C SER A 31 3.56 -8.65 -6.80
N PHE A 32 4.13 -8.36 -7.98
CA PHE A 32 5.42 -8.93 -8.38
C PHE A 32 6.55 -8.49 -7.46
N ALA A 33 6.62 -7.20 -7.13
CA ALA A 33 7.59 -6.67 -6.18
C ALA A 33 7.40 -7.27 -4.77
N ALA A 34 6.15 -7.45 -4.32
CA ALA A 34 5.83 -8.09 -3.05
C ALA A 34 6.34 -9.53 -2.99
N MET A 35 6.18 -10.31 -4.06
CA MET A 35 6.71 -11.67 -4.14
C MET A 35 8.23 -11.71 -3.91
N ILE A 36 8.98 -10.81 -4.54
CA ILE A 36 10.43 -10.71 -4.36
C ILE A 36 10.76 -10.32 -2.90
N ALA A 37 10.06 -9.34 -2.35
CA ALA A 37 10.27 -8.90 -0.98
C ALA A 37 10.00 -10.02 0.04
N MET A 38 8.97 -10.83 -0.16
CA MET A 38 8.66 -11.98 0.71
C MET A 38 9.80 -12.99 0.77
N LEU A 39 10.47 -13.26 -0.35
CA LEU A 39 11.60 -14.21 -0.39
C LEU A 39 12.83 -13.71 0.36
N VAL A 40 13.06 -12.41 0.41
CA VAL A 40 14.28 -11.80 0.96
C VAL A 40 14.09 -11.31 2.39
N SER A 41 12.89 -10.82 2.73
CA SER A 41 12.61 -10.13 4.00
C SER A 41 12.87 -10.98 5.24
N GLY A 42 12.60 -12.28 5.19
CA GLY A 42 12.86 -13.21 6.30
C GLY A 42 14.34 -13.21 6.68
N LYS A 43 15.21 -13.54 5.73
CA LYS A 43 16.68 -13.58 5.95
C LYS A 43 17.26 -12.22 6.36
N LEU A 44 16.73 -11.14 5.78
CA LEU A 44 17.18 -9.79 6.09
C LEU A 44 16.81 -9.40 7.52
N SER A 45 15.60 -9.74 7.95
CA SER A 45 15.09 -9.43 9.28
C SER A 45 15.80 -10.23 10.39
N ASP A 46 16.25 -11.44 10.11
CA ASP A 46 17.04 -12.25 11.05
C ASP A 46 18.42 -11.63 11.31
N ARG A 47 18.99 -10.91 10.33
CA ARG A 47 20.32 -10.26 10.46
C ARG A 47 20.24 -8.86 11.09
N ILE A 48 19.26 -8.05 10.69
CA ILE A 48 19.20 -6.63 11.06
C ILE A 48 18.29 -6.40 12.27
N GLY A 49 17.35 -7.32 12.50
CA GLY A 49 16.31 -7.22 13.52
C GLY A 49 14.96 -6.82 12.93
N ARG A 50 13.90 -7.48 13.39
CA ARG A 50 12.55 -7.36 12.80
C ARG A 50 11.95 -5.97 12.96
N LYS A 51 12.04 -5.36 14.15
CA LYS A 51 11.53 -3.99 14.38
C LYS A 51 12.18 -2.97 13.44
N LYS A 52 13.49 -3.06 13.21
CA LYS A 52 14.20 -2.12 12.33
C LYS A 52 13.74 -2.24 10.88
N ILE A 53 13.55 -3.45 10.39
CA ILE A 53 13.05 -3.67 9.02
C ILE A 53 11.61 -3.18 8.90
N LEU A 54 10.75 -3.41 9.89
CA LEU A 54 9.37 -2.90 9.88
C LEU A 54 9.31 -1.36 9.86
N ILE A 55 10.22 -0.67 10.52
CA ILE A 55 10.34 0.80 10.44
C ILE A 55 10.71 1.24 9.02
N VAL A 56 11.68 0.57 8.39
CA VAL A 56 12.07 0.85 7.00
C VAL A 56 10.90 0.59 6.04
N VAL A 57 10.20 -0.51 6.24
CA VAL A 57 9.01 -0.88 5.46
C VAL A 57 7.91 0.17 5.59
N ALA A 58 7.64 0.65 6.81
CA ALA A 58 6.65 1.70 7.06
C ALA A 58 7.03 3.02 6.34
N PHE A 59 8.32 3.39 6.37
CA PHE A 59 8.83 4.54 5.64
C PHE A 59 8.68 4.38 4.13
N LEU A 60 9.08 3.24 3.57
CA LEU A 60 8.96 2.95 2.13
C LEU A 60 7.50 2.98 1.67
N TYR A 61 6.59 2.49 2.50
CA TYR A 61 5.16 2.52 2.20
C TYR A 61 4.62 3.95 2.16
N ALA A 62 4.93 4.77 3.16
CA ALA A 62 4.55 6.19 3.18
C ALA A 62 5.17 6.96 2.00
N PHE A 63 6.44 6.70 1.69
CA PHE A 63 7.12 7.29 0.54
C PHE A 63 6.46 6.91 -0.78
N SER A 64 6.13 5.62 -0.95
CA SER A 64 5.44 5.12 -2.15
C SER A 64 4.07 5.78 -2.35
N ALA A 65 3.28 5.95 -1.28
CA ALA A 65 1.98 6.61 -1.36
C ALA A 65 2.11 8.05 -1.87
N LEU A 66 3.05 8.82 -1.31
CA LEU A 66 3.32 10.19 -1.78
C LEU A 66 3.86 10.21 -3.21
N ALA A 67 4.86 9.39 -3.52
CA ALA A 67 5.46 9.34 -4.86
C ALA A 67 4.42 8.95 -5.92
N SER A 68 3.49 8.05 -5.60
CA SER A 68 2.40 7.68 -6.49
C SER A 68 1.40 8.82 -6.70
N ALA A 69 1.02 9.54 -5.63
CA ALA A 69 0.10 10.68 -5.72
C ALA A 69 0.68 11.85 -6.53
N TYR A 70 2.00 12.06 -6.47
CA TYR A 70 2.71 13.11 -7.21
C TYR A 70 3.33 12.65 -8.54
N SER A 71 2.95 11.47 -9.04
CA SER A 71 3.49 10.98 -10.31
C SER A 71 2.95 11.79 -11.50
N TYR A 72 3.86 12.12 -12.44
CA TYR A 72 3.57 12.88 -13.66
C TYR A 72 3.78 12.04 -14.93
N SER A 73 4.26 10.81 -14.80
CA SER A 73 4.46 9.90 -15.92
C SER A 73 4.14 8.47 -15.52
N TYR A 74 3.89 7.64 -16.54
CA TYR A 74 3.72 6.19 -16.38
C TYR A 74 4.87 5.55 -15.60
N GLU A 75 6.13 5.90 -15.96
CA GLU A 75 7.30 5.31 -15.32
C GLU A 75 7.40 5.69 -13.83
N THR A 76 7.13 6.94 -13.48
CA THR A 76 7.17 7.38 -12.08
C THR A 76 6.08 6.70 -11.25
N LEU A 77 4.88 6.57 -11.80
CA LEU A 77 3.79 5.85 -11.14
C LEU A 77 4.16 4.38 -10.94
N TYR A 78 4.63 3.71 -11.99
CA TYR A 78 5.03 2.31 -11.96
C TYR A 78 6.13 2.04 -10.92
N ILE A 79 7.21 2.86 -10.89
CA ILE A 79 8.30 2.70 -9.93
C ILE A 79 7.82 2.95 -8.50
N ALA A 80 7.02 3.98 -8.27
CA ALA A 80 6.44 4.26 -6.96
C ALA A 80 5.59 3.09 -6.46
N ARG A 81 4.77 2.49 -7.34
CA ARG A 81 3.96 1.31 -7.04
C ARG A 81 4.80 0.08 -6.71
N MET A 82 5.91 -0.14 -7.42
CA MET A 82 6.85 -1.23 -7.10
C MET A 82 7.46 -1.07 -5.70
N ILE A 83 7.86 0.15 -5.32
CA ILE A 83 8.39 0.43 -3.97
C ILE A 83 7.34 0.09 -2.90
N GLY A 84 6.08 0.48 -3.10
CA GLY A 84 4.98 0.11 -2.21
C GLY A 84 4.77 -1.39 -2.13
N GLY A 85 4.87 -2.09 -3.26
CA GLY A 85 4.79 -3.55 -3.31
C GLY A 85 5.90 -4.25 -2.51
N LEU A 86 7.15 -3.77 -2.62
CA LEU A 86 8.26 -4.28 -1.79
C LEU A 86 7.97 -4.10 -0.29
N ALA A 87 7.49 -2.93 0.10
CA ALA A 87 7.12 -2.66 1.48
C ALA A 87 5.97 -3.56 1.96
N PHE A 88 4.91 -3.69 1.16
CA PHE A 88 3.76 -4.53 1.45
C PHE A 88 4.15 -6.01 1.60
N GLY A 89 4.92 -6.55 0.66
CA GLY A 89 5.37 -7.94 0.70
C GLY A 89 6.23 -8.26 1.92
N ALA A 90 7.15 -7.38 2.28
CA ALA A 90 7.94 -7.52 3.50
C ALA A 90 7.06 -7.46 4.76
N ALA A 91 6.09 -6.53 4.83
CA ALA A 91 5.17 -6.41 5.96
C ALA A 91 4.31 -7.66 6.16
N LEU A 92 3.83 -8.28 5.08
CA LEU A 92 2.99 -9.49 5.15
C LEU A 92 3.68 -10.66 5.87
N ILE A 93 4.99 -10.79 5.72
CA ILE A 93 5.77 -11.84 6.40
C ILE A 93 6.20 -11.39 7.79
N LEU A 94 6.70 -10.16 7.90
CA LEU A 94 7.37 -9.71 9.13
C LEU A 94 6.40 -9.31 10.24
N ALA A 95 5.24 -8.73 9.91
CA ALA A 95 4.30 -8.27 10.94
C ALA A 95 3.71 -9.43 11.76
N PRO A 96 3.15 -10.51 11.19
CA PRO A 96 2.65 -11.63 11.96
C PRO A 96 3.78 -12.35 12.72
N THR A 97 4.97 -12.45 12.12
CA THR A 97 6.12 -13.07 12.78
C THR A 97 6.57 -12.25 14.00
N TYR A 98 6.67 -10.93 13.87
CA TYR A 98 7.03 -10.05 14.97
C TYR A 98 5.99 -10.09 16.10
N ILE A 99 4.70 -10.04 15.77
CA ILE A 99 3.60 -10.18 16.73
C ILE A 99 3.71 -11.53 17.46
N ALA A 100 3.96 -12.61 16.73
CA ALA A 100 4.07 -13.95 17.32
C ALA A 100 5.25 -14.09 18.28
N GLU A 101 6.36 -13.34 18.06
CA GLU A 101 7.55 -13.38 18.90
C GLU A 101 7.42 -12.58 20.20
N ILE A 102 6.75 -11.40 20.13
CA ILE A 102 6.58 -10.55 21.31
C ILE A 102 5.36 -10.93 22.15
N SER A 103 4.48 -11.79 21.64
CA SER A 103 3.23 -12.18 22.28
C SER A 103 3.41 -13.36 23.23
N ASN A 104 2.69 -13.33 24.34
CA ASN A 104 2.54 -14.50 25.21
C ASN A 104 1.85 -15.66 24.47
N SER A 105 2.21 -16.89 24.80
CA SER A 105 1.68 -18.11 24.18
C SER A 105 0.16 -18.19 24.20
N GLN A 106 -0.48 -17.67 25.24
CA GLN A 106 -1.94 -17.67 25.40
C GLN A 106 -2.66 -16.73 24.42
N ASN A 107 -2.06 -15.58 24.08
CA ASN A 107 -2.69 -14.52 23.28
C ASN A 107 -2.16 -14.45 21.82
N ARG A 108 -1.13 -15.21 21.50
CA ARG A 108 -0.45 -15.17 20.18
C ARG A 108 -1.44 -15.36 19.02
N GLY A 109 -2.28 -16.39 19.08
CA GLY A 109 -3.26 -16.66 18.03
C GLY A 109 -4.25 -15.51 17.84
N THR A 110 -4.78 -14.97 18.94
CA THR A 110 -5.71 -13.83 18.91
C THR A 110 -5.07 -12.59 18.28
N LEU A 111 -3.84 -12.24 18.65
CA LEU A 111 -3.16 -11.06 18.13
C LEU A 111 -2.83 -11.19 16.63
N VAL A 112 -2.43 -12.36 16.17
CA VAL A 112 -2.23 -12.64 14.74
C VAL A 112 -3.56 -12.58 13.99
N SER A 113 -4.66 -13.08 14.57
CA SER A 113 -5.99 -12.97 13.96
C SER A 113 -6.49 -11.53 13.86
N ILE A 114 -6.22 -10.70 14.88
CA ILE A 114 -6.53 -9.26 14.84
C ILE A 114 -5.75 -8.56 13.72
N GLN A 115 -4.49 -8.93 13.52
CA GLN A 115 -3.69 -8.39 12.42
C GLN A 115 -4.28 -8.75 11.06
N GLN A 116 -4.75 -9.99 10.87
CA GLN A 116 -5.45 -10.39 9.64
C GLN A 116 -6.77 -9.63 9.45
N LEU A 117 -7.54 -9.43 10.52
CA LEU A 117 -8.75 -8.61 10.48
C LEU A 117 -8.43 -7.18 10.02
N ASN A 118 -7.35 -6.57 10.52
CA ASN A 118 -6.94 -5.23 10.11
C ASN A 118 -6.59 -5.15 8.61
N ILE A 119 -6.02 -6.20 8.02
CA ILE A 119 -5.78 -6.25 6.56
C ILE A 119 -7.11 -6.20 5.81
N VAL A 120 -8.10 -7.00 6.21
CA VAL A 120 -9.43 -7.02 5.58
C VAL A 120 -10.14 -5.69 5.74
N LEU A 121 -10.08 -5.08 6.94
CA LEU A 121 -10.63 -3.74 7.19
C LEU A 121 -9.93 -2.67 6.34
N GLY A 122 -8.62 -2.80 6.10
CA GLY A 122 -7.87 -1.94 5.19
C GLY A 122 -8.36 -2.03 3.75
N PHE A 123 -8.62 -3.23 3.24
CA PHE A 123 -9.25 -3.40 1.92
C PHE A 123 -10.63 -2.77 1.85
N PHE A 124 -11.46 -3.00 2.86
CA PHE A 124 -12.79 -2.41 2.93
C PHE A 124 -12.75 -0.88 2.93
N ALA A 125 -11.86 -0.28 3.74
CA ALA A 125 -11.66 1.16 3.77
C ALA A 125 -11.17 1.72 2.43
N ALA A 126 -10.29 0.98 1.72
CA ALA A 126 -9.80 1.35 0.41
C ALA A 126 -10.94 1.40 -0.64
N PHE A 127 -11.82 0.40 -0.66
CA PHE A 127 -12.98 0.40 -1.56
C PHE A 127 -13.98 1.50 -1.21
N LEU A 128 -14.23 1.75 0.07
CA LEU A 128 -15.09 2.88 0.50
C LEU A 128 -14.51 4.22 0.07
N SER A 129 -13.20 4.41 0.20
CA SER A 129 -12.50 5.62 -0.24
C SER A 129 -12.69 5.84 -1.75
N ASN A 130 -12.47 4.80 -2.56
CA ASN A 130 -12.69 4.85 -4.01
C ASN A 130 -14.13 5.24 -4.34
N TYR A 131 -15.10 4.59 -3.70
CA TYR A 131 -16.51 4.89 -3.91
C TYR A 131 -16.84 6.35 -3.55
N TYR A 132 -16.32 6.83 -2.42
CA TYR A 132 -16.57 8.20 -1.96
C TYR A 132 -15.99 9.23 -2.93
N PHE A 133 -14.73 9.10 -3.35
CA PHE A 133 -14.10 10.02 -4.29
C PHE A 133 -14.75 9.96 -5.68
N ASN A 134 -15.11 8.80 -6.17
CA ASN A 134 -15.82 8.65 -7.45
C ASN A 134 -17.21 9.31 -7.39
N ASN A 135 -17.94 9.16 -6.29
CA ASN A 135 -19.25 9.78 -6.11
C ASN A 135 -19.16 11.31 -5.98
N LEU A 136 -18.15 11.83 -5.26
CA LEU A 136 -17.90 13.28 -5.20
C LEU A 136 -17.59 13.85 -6.57
N ASN A 137 -16.81 13.16 -7.39
CA ASN A 137 -16.50 13.61 -8.74
C ASN A 137 -17.73 13.62 -9.64
N SER A 138 -18.53 12.55 -9.62
CA SER A 138 -19.73 12.43 -10.46
C SER A 138 -20.86 13.37 -10.06
N THR A 139 -21.02 13.69 -8.76
CA THR A 139 -22.15 14.47 -8.25
C THR A 139 -21.87 15.97 -8.17
N SER A 140 -20.66 16.35 -7.77
CA SER A 140 -20.34 17.74 -7.42
C SER A 140 -19.32 18.39 -8.36
N GLN A 141 -18.66 17.63 -9.24
CA GLN A 141 -17.57 18.10 -10.12
C GLN A 141 -16.52 18.97 -9.38
N ILE A 142 -16.35 18.73 -8.07
CA ILE A 142 -15.43 19.49 -7.22
C ILE A 142 -13.97 19.24 -7.61
N PHE A 143 -13.70 18.03 -8.10
CA PHE A 143 -12.36 17.63 -8.56
C PHE A 143 -12.38 17.41 -10.06
N SER A 144 -11.33 17.86 -10.76
CA SER A 144 -11.08 17.41 -12.13
C SER A 144 -10.64 15.95 -12.15
N ASP A 145 -10.93 15.23 -13.21
CA ASP A 145 -10.55 13.81 -13.35
C ASP A 145 -9.03 13.58 -13.14
N GLU A 146 -8.20 14.58 -13.51
CA GLU A 146 -6.76 14.59 -13.32
C GLU A 146 -6.32 14.64 -11.84
N ILE A 147 -7.18 15.12 -10.94
CA ILE A 147 -6.85 15.34 -9.52
C ILE A 147 -7.42 14.22 -8.65
N VAL A 148 -8.58 13.64 -9.02
CA VAL A 148 -9.30 12.65 -8.20
C VAL A 148 -8.43 11.44 -7.86
N TRP A 149 -7.78 10.86 -8.85
CA TRP A 149 -6.94 9.67 -8.63
C TRP A 149 -5.71 9.95 -7.76
N ARG A 150 -5.18 11.19 -7.81
CA ARG A 150 -4.08 11.63 -6.94
C ARG A 150 -4.51 11.69 -5.49
N TRP A 151 -5.73 12.14 -5.22
CA TRP A 151 -6.31 12.10 -3.88
C TRP A 151 -6.60 10.69 -3.41
N MET A 152 -7.10 9.82 -4.30
CA MET A 152 -7.31 8.40 -3.98
C MET A 152 -6.00 7.74 -3.48
N LEU A 153 -4.88 7.97 -4.16
CA LEU A 153 -3.56 7.47 -3.74
C LEU A 153 -3.02 8.22 -2.51
N GLY A 154 -3.24 9.54 -2.45
CA GLY A 154 -2.77 10.38 -1.35
C GLY A 154 -3.38 10.02 0.00
N VAL A 155 -4.60 9.55 0.04
CA VAL A 155 -5.27 9.11 1.29
C VAL A 155 -4.53 7.94 1.94
N GLU A 156 -3.86 7.09 1.17
CA GLU A 156 -3.03 6.00 1.71
C GLU A 156 -1.87 6.50 2.59
N PHE A 157 -1.43 7.74 2.39
CA PHE A 157 -0.37 8.33 3.19
C PHE A 157 -0.77 8.50 4.67
N ILE A 158 -2.05 8.75 4.95
CA ILE A 158 -2.53 8.98 6.33
C ILE A 158 -2.31 7.74 7.21
N PRO A 159 -2.83 6.55 6.87
CA PRO A 159 -2.57 5.36 7.67
C PRO A 159 -1.09 4.95 7.64
N ALA A 160 -0.37 5.21 6.53
CA ALA A 160 1.05 4.89 6.41
C ALA A 160 1.90 5.71 7.39
N ILE A 161 1.66 7.01 7.52
CA ILE A 161 2.40 7.87 8.46
C ILE A 161 2.04 7.55 9.92
N ILE A 162 0.79 7.23 10.20
CA ILE A 162 0.36 6.78 11.54
C ILE A 162 1.10 5.50 11.91
N TYR A 163 1.13 4.51 11.01
CA TYR A 163 1.86 3.27 11.23
C TYR A 163 3.35 3.53 11.45
N PHE A 164 3.97 4.38 10.61
CA PHE A 164 5.38 4.75 10.75
C PHE A 164 5.67 5.35 12.13
N ILE A 165 4.86 6.30 12.59
CA ILE A 165 5.03 6.94 13.91
C ILE A 165 4.89 5.91 15.04
N LEU A 166 3.85 5.06 14.98
CA LEU A 166 3.59 4.05 16.01
C LEU A 166 4.71 3.00 16.12
N MET A 167 5.47 2.76 15.06
CA MET A 167 6.60 1.81 15.10
C MET A 167 7.80 2.30 15.95
N PHE A 168 7.85 3.59 16.32
CA PHE A 168 8.90 4.11 17.22
C PHE A 168 8.59 3.88 18.70
N PHE A 169 7.33 3.71 19.04
CA PHE A 169 6.89 3.42 20.40
C PHE A 169 6.73 1.91 20.64
#